data_6f10513dff467d3342b6dab85dc1bc10
#
_entry.id   6f10513dff467d3342b6dab85dc1bc10
#
_cell.length_a   1.000
_cell.length_b   1.000
_cell.length_c   1.000
_cell.angle_alpha   90.00
_cell.angle_beta   90.00
_cell.angle_gamma   90.00
#
_symmetry.space_group_name_H-M   'P 1'
#
loop_
_entity.id
_entity.type
_entity.pdbx_description
1 polymer ?
#
loop_
_entity_poly.entity_id
_entity_poly.type
_entity_poly.pdbx_seq_one_letter_code
_entity_poly.pdbx_strand_id
1 'polypeptide(L)'
;MESVGFKEWSLVCDALGRGEQSIIFRKGGIAEGREGFSFRHREFFLFPTFFHEQVAKVRIASANLPGVGDGIAIRWYAKAERALRIDSLRIAEALAPLHILMPDVVRERFGYKGEGVHVAFLRVFEISPSWILQNEKRFAGCRSWVDLPSPPGMKMRPVVNDATHQQLRAEFDRLTGSFLTPDS
;
A
#
# COMPACT_ATOMS: atom_id res chain seq x y z
N MET A 1 9.50 9.43 -13.44
CA MET A 1 9.18 9.10 -12.02
C MET A 1 8.34 10.24 -11.48
N GLU A 2 7.12 9.94 -11.03
CA GLU A 2 6.23 10.95 -10.45
C GLU A 2 6.70 11.29 -9.03
N SER A 3 6.69 12.59 -8.68
CA SER A 3 7.03 13.07 -7.32
C SER A 3 5.79 13.05 -6.42
N VAL A 4 5.20 11.86 -6.26
CA VAL A 4 4.00 11.66 -5.46
C VAL A 4 4.22 10.55 -4.43
N GLY A 5 3.74 10.76 -3.21
CA GLY A 5 3.75 9.79 -2.14
C GLY A 5 2.36 9.22 -1.87
N PHE A 6 2.29 7.91 -1.64
CA PHE A 6 1.10 7.24 -1.13
C PHE A 6 1.26 6.99 0.37
N LYS A 7 0.39 7.58 1.17
CA LYS A 7 0.40 7.41 2.62
C LYS A 7 -0.11 6.02 2.99
N GLU A 8 0.74 5.25 3.63
CA GLU A 8 0.37 3.96 4.19
C GLU A 8 1.02 3.77 5.56
N TRP A 9 0.52 2.82 6.33
CA TRP A 9 1.08 2.48 7.64
C TRP A 9 2.55 2.10 7.51
N SER A 10 3.40 2.57 8.42
CA SER A 10 4.83 2.27 8.37
C SER A 10 5.11 0.78 8.38
N LEU A 11 4.35 -0.01 9.15
CA LEU A 11 4.48 -1.46 9.18
C LEU A 11 4.11 -2.12 7.84
N VAL A 12 3.12 -1.58 7.13
CA VAL A 12 2.76 -2.03 5.78
C VAL A 12 3.84 -1.64 4.78
N CYS A 13 4.38 -0.41 4.86
CA CYS A 13 5.50 0.01 4.03
C CYS A 13 6.72 -0.91 4.21
N ASP A 14 7.06 -1.25 5.46
CA ASP A 14 8.17 -2.14 5.76
C ASP A 14 7.92 -3.57 5.29
N ALA A 15 6.70 -4.10 5.44
CA ALA A 15 6.34 -5.42 4.93
C ALA A 15 6.42 -5.52 3.40
N LEU A 16 5.96 -4.48 2.70
CA LEU A 16 6.14 -4.32 1.26
C LEU A 16 7.64 -4.30 0.89
N GLY A 17 8.43 -3.56 1.66
CA GLY A 17 9.87 -3.44 1.47
C GLY A 17 10.68 -4.68 1.82
N ARG A 18 10.13 -5.62 2.58
CA ARG A 18 10.73 -6.94 2.85
C ARG A 18 10.18 -8.06 1.96
N GLY A 19 9.20 -7.74 1.08
CA GLY A 19 8.55 -8.74 0.24
C GLY A 19 7.56 -9.65 0.97
N GLU A 20 7.17 -9.30 2.20
CA GLU A 20 6.18 -10.00 3.03
C GLU A 20 4.74 -9.60 2.66
N GLN A 21 4.61 -8.53 1.91
CA GLN A 21 3.34 -8.03 1.39
C GLN A 21 3.51 -7.60 -0.07
N SER A 22 2.46 -7.77 -0.88
CA SER A 22 2.47 -7.41 -2.31
C SER A 22 1.26 -6.61 -2.75
N ILE A 23 0.30 -6.38 -1.86
CA ILE A 23 -0.92 -5.61 -2.16
C ILE A 23 -1.15 -4.49 -1.14
N ILE A 24 -1.88 -3.47 -1.54
CA ILE A 24 -2.42 -2.44 -0.65
C ILE A 24 -3.94 -2.46 -0.71
N PHE A 25 -4.60 -2.45 0.46
CA PHE A 25 -6.03 -2.18 0.59
C PHE A 25 -6.28 -0.71 0.88
N ARG A 26 -7.20 -0.09 0.15
CA ARG A 26 -7.59 1.29 0.41
C ARG A 26 -9.10 1.49 0.31
N LYS A 27 -9.66 2.07 1.36
CA LYS A 27 -11.01 2.62 1.35
C LYS A 27 -10.90 4.13 1.31
N GLY A 28 -11.59 4.78 0.40
CA GLY A 28 -11.60 6.23 0.31
C GLY A 28 -12.06 6.91 1.60
N GLY A 29 -11.39 8.00 1.97
CA GLY A 29 -11.72 8.83 3.12
C GLY A 29 -12.60 10.03 2.75
N ILE A 30 -12.99 10.83 3.79
CA ILE A 30 -13.77 12.07 3.61
C ILE A 30 -13.05 13.08 2.70
N ALA A 31 -11.72 13.06 2.72
CA ALA A 31 -10.87 14.01 1.97
C ALA A 31 -10.76 13.72 0.47
N GLU A 32 -11.29 12.58 -0.01
CA GLU A 32 -11.20 12.14 -1.41
C GLU A 32 -12.46 12.51 -2.24
N GLY A 33 -13.39 13.29 -1.64
CA GLY A 33 -14.55 13.85 -2.32
C GLY A 33 -15.65 12.84 -2.66
N ARG A 34 -16.62 13.28 -3.51
CA ARG A 34 -17.78 12.46 -3.90
C ARG A 34 -17.43 11.28 -4.82
N GLU A 35 -16.30 11.35 -5.54
CA GLU A 35 -15.86 10.32 -6.49
C GLU A 35 -15.17 9.13 -5.78
N GLY A 36 -14.87 9.27 -4.48
CA GLY A 36 -14.19 8.23 -3.70
C GLY A 36 -12.71 8.09 -4.03
N PHE A 37 -12.11 6.99 -3.55
CA PHE A 37 -10.70 6.68 -3.79
C PHE A 37 -10.50 5.96 -5.12
N SER A 38 -9.39 6.29 -5.80
CA SER A 38 -8.84 5.50 -6.89
C SER A 38 -7.31 5.51 -6.85
N PHE A 39 -6.67 4.47 -7.39
CA PHE A 39 -5.23 4.46 -7.63
C PHE A 39 -4.91 5.25 -8.90
N ARG A 40 -5.07 6.59 -8.83
CA ARG A 40 -4.89 7.52 -9.95
C ARG A 40 -3.44 7.62 -10.43
N HIS A 41 -2.47 7.34 -9.54
CA HIS A 41 -1.05 7.27 -9.86
C HIS A 41 -0.63 5.80 -9.93
N ARG A 42 0.02 5.43 -11.02
CA ARG A 42 0.53 4.07 -11.21
C ARG A 42 1.91 3.88 -10.61
N GLU A 43 2.63 4.96 -10.37
CA GLU A 43 3.98 4.96 -9.82
C GLU A 43 4.05 5.99 -8.69
N PHE A 44 4.56 5.58 -7.52
CA PHE A 44 4.59 6.45 -6.34
C PHE A 44 5.61 5.98 -5.30
N PHE A 45 6.01 6.89 -4.43
CA PHE A 45 6.78 6.56 -3.24
C PHE A 45 5.85 6.11 -2.12
N LEU A 46 6.26 5.08 -1.35
CA LEU A 46 5.56 4.70 -0.13
C LEU A 46 5.90 5.71 0.97
N PHE A 47 4.90 6.44 1.43
CA PHE A 47 5.03 7.47 2.45
C PHE A 47 4.55 6.90 3.79
N PRO A 48 5.47 6.56 4.73
CA PRO A 48 5.11 5.91 5.98
C PRO A 48 4.36 6.85 6.91
N THR A 49 3.28 6.35 7.50
CA THR A 49 2.53 7.03 8.55
C THR A 49 2.65 6.26 9.86
N PHE A 50 2.79 6.99 10.97
CA PHE A 50 3.06 6.42 12.29
C PHE A 50 1.86 6.67 13.21
N PHE A 51 1.34 5.60 13.81
CA PHE A 51 0.41 5.64 14.93
C PHE A 51 0.52 4.31 15.70
N HIS A 52 0.38 4.35 17.00
CA HIS A 52 0.72 3.20 17.85
C HIS A 52 -0.18 1.99 17.65
N GLU A 53 -1.48 2.21 17.37
CA GLU A 53 -2.47 1.15 17.22
C GLU A 53 -2.25 0.24 15.99
N GLN A 54 -1.39 0.63 15.03
CA GLN A 54 -1.12 -0.22 13.87
C GLN A 54 -0.46 -1.55 14.25
N VAL A 55 0.26 -1.61 15.38
CA VAL A 55 0.90 -2.84 15.86
C VAL A 55 -0.15 -3.93 16.15
N ALA A 56 -1.27 -3.58 16.75
CA ALA A 56 -2.38 -4.51 17.02
C ALA A 56 -3.20 -4.86 15.77
N LYS A 57 -2.98 -4.17 14.66
CA LYS A 57 -3.74 -4.30 13.41
C LYS A 57 -3.04 -5.14 12.35
N VAL A 58 -1.86 -5.69 12.65
CA VAL A 58 -1.06 -6.51 11.75
C VAL A 58 -0.70 -7.86 12.38
N ARG A 59 -0.48 -8.87 11.55
CA ARG A 59 -0.18 -10.26 11.96
C ARG A 59 1.30 -10.51 12.27
N ILE A 60 2.13 -9.48 12.34
CA ILE A 60 3.57 -9.63 12.61
C ILE A 60 3.79 -9.60 14.13
N ALA A 61 4.31 -10.70 14.69
CA ALA A 61 4.50 -10.88 16.13
C ALA A 61 5.54 -9.94 16.78
N SER A 62 6.45 -9.35 15.99
CA SER A 62 7.53 -8.47 16.48
C SER A 62 7.52 -7.10 15.78
N ALA A 63 6.33 -6.56 15.56
CA ALA A 63 6.20 -5.25 14.93
C ALA A 63 6.65 -4.14 15.89
N ASN A 64 7.90 -3.76 15.78
CA ASN A 64 8.40 -2.53 16.40
C ASN A 64 8.22 -1.38 15.42
N LEU A 65 7.49 -0.35 15.84
CA LEU A 65 7.46 0.89 15.09
C LEU A 65 8.88 1.47 15.06
N PRO A 66 9.42 1.81 13.89
CA PRO A 66 10.66 2.57 13.85
C PRO A 66 10.48 3.83 14.66
N GLY A 67 11.51 4.19 15.45
CA GLY A 67 11.49 5.42 16.22
C GLY A 67 11.16 6.60 15.31
N VAL A 68 10.29 7.49 15.78
CA VAL A 68 9.99 8.74 15.07
C VAL A 68 11.24 9.61 15.19
N GLY A 69 12.09 9.57 14.18
CA GLY A 69 13.21 10.50 14.03
C GLY A 69 12.72 11.87 13.56
N ASP A 70 13.63 12.84 13.45
CA ASP A 70 13.33 14.21 13.03
C ASP A 70 12.84 14.34 11.56
N GLY A 71 12.68 13.22 10.84
CA GLY A 71 12.28 13.22 9.44
C GLY A 71 11.53 11.96 9.02
N ILE A 72 10.92 12.05 7.84
CA ILE A 72 10.20 10.95 7.20
C ILE A 72 11.14 10.26 6.22
N ALA A 73 11.50 9.02 6.49
CA ALA A 73 12.38 8.23 5.63
C ALA A 73 11.57 7.52 4.54
N ILE A 74 11.68 8.00 3.32
CA ILE A 74 11.17 7.31 2.13
C ILE A 74 12.23 6.28 1.70
N ARG A 75 11.87 5.00 1.72
CA ARG A 75 12.77 3.88 1.42
C ARG A 75 12.32 3.09 0.21
N TRP A 76 11.04 3.21 -0.16
CA TRP A 76 10.40 2.34 -1.11
C TRP A 76 9.69 3.12 -2.20
N TYR A 77 9.81 2.64 -3.43
CA TYR A 77 9.06 3.08 -4.59
C TYR A 77 8.20 1.93 -5.09
N ALA A 78 6.99 2.21 -5.52
CA ALA A 78 6.04 1.20 -5.94
C ALA A 78 5.45 1.51 -7.32
N LYS A 79 5.19 0.45 -8.09
CA LYS A 79 4.39 0.48 -9.31
C LYS A 79 3.13 -0.36 -9.10
N ALA A 80 1.97 0.25 -9.27
CA ALA A 80 0.69 -0.45 -9.25
C ALA A 80 0.46 -1.12 -10.61
N GLU A 81 0.69 -2.43 -10.68
CA GLU A 81 0.52 -3.21 -11.92
C GLU A 81 -0.93 -3.62 -12.15
N ARG A 82 -1.69 -3.80 -11.06
CA ARG A 82 -3.12 -4.03 -11.05
C ARG A 82 -3.76 -3.13 -10.01
N ALA A 83 -4.90 -2.57 -10.33
CA ALA A 83 -5.73 -1.85 -9.38
C ALA A 83 -7.19 -2.14 -9.70
N LEU A 84 -7.94 -2.62 -8.73
CA LEU A 84 -9.33 -2.98 -8.89
C LEU A 84 -10.12 -2.69 -7.62
N ARG A 85 -11.44 -2.57 -7.76
CA ARG A 85 -12.36 -2.54 -6.65
C ARG A 85 -12.87 -3.95 -6.39
N ILE A 86 -12.93 -4.33 -5.12
CA ILE A 86 -13.47 -5.60 -4.66
C ILE A 86 -14.77 -5.33 -3.92
N ASP A 87 -15.86 -5.88 -4.41
CA ASP A 87 -17.21 -5.73 -3.85
C ASP A 87 -17.69 -7.02 -3.13
N SER A 88 -16.79 -7.99 -2.96
CA SER A 88 -17.04 -9.22 -2.20
C SER A 88 -16.09 -9.33 -1.02
N LEU A 89 -16.65 -9.39 0.20
CA LEU A 89 -15.87 -9.58 1.43
C LEU A 89 -15.06 -10.90 1.37
N ARG A 90 -15.66 -11.97 0.82
CA ARG A 90 -14.99 -13.27 0.66
C ARG A 90 -13.71 -13.15 -0.17
N ILE A 91 -13.73 -12.34 -1.24
CA ILE A 91 -12.53 -12.10 -2.06
C ILE A 91 -11.50 -11.28 -1.28
N ALA A 92 -11.94 -10.22 -0.59
CA ALA A 92 -11.05 -9.41 0.22
C ALA A 92 -10.34 -10.24 1.31
N GLU A 93 -11.05 -11.14 1.98
CA GLU A 93 -10.49 -12.06 2.97
C GLU A 93 -9.59 -13.13 2.33
N ALA A 94 -9.92 -13.62 1.13
CA ALA A 94 -9.07 -14.60 0.42
C ALA A 94 -7.70 -14.05 0.03
N LEU A 95 -7.52 -12.72 -0.04
CA LEU A 95 -6.23 -12.06 -0.30
C LEU A 95 -5.28 -12.09 0.91
N ALA A 96 -5.66 -12.70 2.04
CA ALA A 96 -4.85 -12.80 3.25
C ALA A 96 -3.39 -13.27 3.03
N PRO A 97 -3.06 -14.20 2.11
CA PRO A 97 -1.66 -14.58 1.86
C PRO A 97 -0.77 -13.45 1.32
N LEU A 98 -1.36 -12.39 0.76
CA LEU A 98 -0.65 -11.31 0.08
C LEU A 98 -0.45 -10.05 0.93
N HIS A 99 -0.86 -10.05 2.21
CA HIS A 99 -0.74 -8.90 3.11
C HIS A 99 -0.60 -9.32 4.58
N ILE A 100 -0.22 -8.36 5.43
CA ILE A 100 0.01 -8.57 6.87
C ILE A 100 -1.15 -8.12 7.77
N LEU A 101 -2.22 -7.56 7.22
CA LEU A 101 -3.33 -7.01 8.01
C LEU A 101 -4.08 -8.13 8.77
N MET A 102 -4.56 -7.80 9.97
CA MET A 102 -5.50 -8.66 10.71
C MET A 102 -6.83 -8.77 9.94
N PRO A 103 -7.55 -9.93 10.03
CA PRO A 103 -8.83 -10.11 9.35
C PRO A 103 -9.87 -9.02 9.68
N ASP A 104 -9.92 -8.59 10.92
CA ASP A 104 -10.87 -7.54 11.37
C ASP A 104 -10.58 -6.20 10.70
N VAL A 105 -9.32 -5.89 10.42
CA VAL A 105 -8.92 -4.67 9.67
C VAL A 105 -9.41 -4.73 8.23
N VAL A 106 -9.35 -5.90 7.59
CA VAL A 106 -9.88 -6.10 6.24
C VAL A 106 -11.40 -5.89 6.23
N ARG A 107 -12.12 -6.47 7.20
CA ARG A 107 -13.57 -6.31 7.34
C ARG A 107 -13.95 -4.86 7.62
N GLU A 108 -13.22 -4.18 8.52
CA GLU A 108 -13.43 -2.75 8.82
C GLU A 108 -13.23 -1.90 7.56
N ARG A 109 -12.15 -2.09 6.84
CA ARG A 109 -11.89 -1.37 5.59
C ARG A 109 -12.94 -1.66 4.53
N PHE A 110 -13.38 -2.91 4.40
CA PHE A 110 -14.42 -3.31 3.43
C PHE A 110 -15.78 -2.64 3.73
N GLY A 111 -16.22 -2.68 5.00
CA GLY A 111 -17.54 -2.17 5.43
C GLY A 111 -17.60 -0.66 5.71
N TYR A 112 -16.46 0.05 5.77
CA TYR A 112 -16.44 1.47 6.11
C TYR A 112 -17.19 2.32 5.06
N LYS A 113 -18.23 3.05 5.46
CA LYS A 113 -19.08 3.90 4.59
C LYS A 113 -19.62 3.18 3.35
N GLY A 114 -20.03 1.96 3.49
CA GLY A 114 -20.57 1.11 2.43
C GLY A 114 -19.64 -0.05 2.08
N GLU A 115 -20.13 -1.03 1.38
CA GLU A 115 -19.38 -2.22 1.01
C GLU A 115 -18.38 -1.96 -0.13
N GLY A 116 -17.30 -2.75 -0.12
CA GLY A 116 -16.26 -2.72 -1.13
C GLY A 116 -14.98 -2.00 -0.71
N VAL A 117 -13.87 -2.37 -1.32
CA VAL A 117 -12.53 -1.84 -1.05
C VAL A 117 -11.69 -1.82 -2.33
N HIS A 118 -10.84 -0.82 -2.48
CA HIS A 118 -9.86 -0.78 -3.56
C HIS A 118 -8.60 -1.55 -3.16
N VAL A 119 -8.09 -2.34 -4.09
CA VAL A 119 -6.86 -3.12 -3.91
C VAL A 119 -5.91 -2.85 -5.08
N ALA A 120 -4.64 -2.67 -4.79
CA ALA A 120 -3.60 -2.62 -5.81
C ALA A 120 -2.55 -3.71 -5.55
N PHE A 121 -2.17 -4.45 -6.59
CA PHE A 121 -1.00 -5.32 -6.62
C PHE A 121 0.21 -4.51 -7.08
N LEU A 122 1.31 -4.61 -6.34
CA LEU A 122 2.46 -3.73 -6.46
C LEU A 122 3.74 -4.48 -6.85
N ARG A 123 4.53 -3.85 -7.72
CA ARG A 123 5.97 -4.11 -7.84
C ARG A 123 6.71 -3.08 -6.99
N VAL A 124 7.45 -3.54 -5.99
CA VAL A 124 8.14 -2.66 -5.03
C VAL A 124 9.64 -2.67 -5.27
N PHE A 125 10.25 -1.49 -5.13
CA PHE A 125 11.67 -1.24 -5.29
C PHE A 125 12.23 -0.57 -4.05
N GLU A 126 13.37 -1.03 -3.57
CA GLU A 126 14.20 -0.33 -2.61
C GLU A 126 14.91 0.84 -3.31
N ILE A 127 14.88 2.01 -2.70
CA ILE A 127 15.64 3.18 -3.16
C ILE A 127 16.90 3.37 -2.33
N SER A 128 18.00 3.72 -2.99
CA SER A 128 19.29 3.96 -2.32
C SER A 128 19.98 5.18 -2.91
N PRO A 129 20.42 6.14 -2.09
CA PRO A 129 20.16 6.26 -0.64
C PRO A 129 18.67 6.48 -0.33
N SER A 130 18.26 6.18 0.91
CA SER A 130 16.92 6.53 1.39
C SER A 130 16.74 8.05 1.37
N TRP A 131 15.54 8.49 1.00
CA TRP A 131 15.22 9.91 0.89
C TRP A 131 14.59 10.42 2.18
N ILE A 132 15.30 11.29 2.90
CA ILE A 132 14.82 11.86 4.15
C ILE A 132 14.11 13.18 3.86
N LEU A 133 12.82 13.23 4.20
CA LEU A 133 11.99 14.44 4.13
C LEU A 133 11.83 15.03 5.51
N GLN A 134 11.87 16.35 5.62
CA GLN A 134 11.48 17.03 6.84
C GLN A 134 9.98 16.85 7.08
N ASN A 135 9.58 16.72 8.36
CA ASN A 135 8.17 16.59 8.72
C ASN A 135 7.48 17.94 8.61
N GLU A 136 6.85 18.21 7.48
CA GLU A 136 6.18 19.48 7.17
C GLU A 136 4.66 19.37 7.33
N LYS A 137 4.01 20.48 7.70
CA LYS A 137 2.53 20.56 7.83
C LYS A 137 1.77 20.13 6.57
N ARG A 138 2.36 20.34 5.37
CA ARG A 138 1.74 19.92 4.10
C ARG A 138 1.56 18.41 3.97
N PHE A 139 2.32 17.62 4.73
CA PHE A 139 2.20 16.18 4.78
C PHE A 139 1.14 15.70 5.80
N ALA A 140 0.57 16.59 6.60
CA ALA A 140 -0.47 16.26 7.57
C ALA A 140 -1.81 15.93 6.90
N GLY A 141 -2.76 15.42 7.68
CA GLY A 141 -4.14 15.13 7.27
C GLY A 141 -4.33 13.74 6.66
N CYS A 142 -5.61 13.40 6.42
CA CYS A 142 -6.07 12.07 6.06
C CYS A 142 -6.13 11.81 4.54
N ARG A 143 -5.33 12.51 3.75
CA ARG A 143 -5.25 12.27 2.30
C ARG A 143 -4.40 11.05 2.02
N SER A 144 -4.79 10.25 1.02
CA SER A 144 -4.01 9.09 0.56
C SER A 144 -2.77 9.51 -0.23
N TRP A 145 -2.85 10.61 -0.96
CA TRP A 145 -1.81 11.11 -1.85
C TRP A 145 -1.22 12.41 -1.33
N VAL A 146 0.10 12.55 -1.43
CA VAL A 146 0.85 13.75 -1.09
C VAL A 146 1.83 14.10 -2.19
N ASP A 147 1.90 15.39 -2.53
CA ASP A 147 2.92 15.89 -3.44
C ASP A 147 4.26 15.97 -2.70
N LEU A 148 5.26 15.37 -3.30
CA LEU A 148 6.64 15.35 -2.79
C LEU A 148 7.49 16.37 -3.55
N PRO A 149 8.58 16.88 -2.97
CA PRO A 149 9.56 17.65 -3.73
C PRO A 149 10.20 16.77 -4.82
N SER A 150 11.01 17.37 -5.68
CA SER A 150 11.77 16.60 -6.68
C SER A 150 12.65 15.57 -5.98
N PRO A 151 12.61 14.29 -6.38
CA PRO A 151 13.41 13.26 -5.76
C PRO A 151 14.89 13.48 -6.08
N PRO A 152 15.79 13.18 -5.13
CA PRO A 152 17.23 13.19 -5.39
C PRO A 152 17.62 12.08 -6.36
N GLY A 153 18.83 12.12 -6.88
CA GLY A 153 19.38 10.99 -7.62
C GLY A 153 19.42 9.74 -6.74
N MET A 154 18.79 8.66 -7.20
CA MET A 154 18.69 7.41 -6.46
C MET A 154 18.79 6.21 -7.39
N LYS A 155 19.27 5.09 -6.85
CA LYS A 155 19.23 3.78 -7.49
C LYS A 155 18.00 3.03 -6.99
N MET A 156 17.39 2.22 -7.84
CA MET A 156 16.26 1.37 -7.50
C MET A 156 16.60 -0.09 -7.72
N ARG A 157 16.27 -0.93 -6.75
CA ARG A 157 16.43 -2.39 -6.82
C ARG A 157 15.11 -3.06 -6.48
N PRO A 158 14.62 -4.02 -7.30
CA PRO A 158 13.43 -4.79 -6.95
C PRO A 158 13.59 -5.47 -5.58
N VAL A 159 12.55 -5.40 -4.74
CA VAL A 159 12.53 -6.04 -3.41
C VAL A 159 12.53 -7.55 -3.54
N VAL A 160 11.73 -8.09 -4.45
CA VAL A 160 11.70 -9.51 -4.78
C VAL A 160 12.17 -9.73 -6.22
N ASN A 161 12.75 -10.90 -6.50
CA ASN A 161 13.15 -11.25 -7.86
C ASN A 161 11.93 -11.46 -8.78
N ASP A 162 12.15 -11.51 -10.08
CA ASP A 162 11.07 -11.57 -11.08
C ASP A 162 10.25 -12.85 -10.98
N ALA A 163 10.87 -13.99 -10.67
CA ALA A 163 10.17 -15.27 -10.53
C ALA A 163 9.20 -15.24 -9.34
N THR A 164 9.64 -14.76 -8.18
CA THR A 164 8.79 -14.59 -6.99
C THR A 164 7.67 -13.57 -7.27
N HIS A 165 7.99 -12.46 -7.94
CA HIS A 165 6.98 -11.47 -8.29
C HIS A 165 5.89 -12.04 -9.20
N GLN A 166 6.27 -12.83 -10.22
CA GLN A 166 5.32 -13.49 -11.11
C GLN A 166 4.42 -14.48 -10.37
N GLN A 167 4.96 -15.24 -9.41
CA GLN A 167 4.18 -16.16 -8.57
C GLN A 167 3.15 -15.41 -7.73
N LEU A 168 3.56 -14.32 -7.06
CA LEU A 168 2.66 -13.47 -6.26
C LEU A 168 1.57 -12.83 -7.14
N ARG A 169 1.91 -12.41 -8.35
CA ARG A 169 0.95 -11.88 -9.31
C ARG A 169 -0.05 -12.93 -9.78
N ALA A 170 0.42 -14.13 -10.12
CA ALA A 170 -0.45 -15.23 -10.51
C ALA A 170 -1.41 -15.60 -9.38
N GLU A 171 -0.94 -15.58 -8.13
CA GLU A 171 -1.78 -15.80 -6.95
C GLU A 171 -2.83 -14.69 -6.78
N PHE A 172 -2.44 -13.42 -6.94
CA PHE A 172 -3.38 -12.30 -6.92
C PHE A 172 -4.44 -12.44 -8.02
N ASP A 173 -4.03 -12.71 -9.25
CA ASP A 173 -4.94 -12.89 -10.40
C ASP A 173 -5.86 -14.10 -10.18
N ARG A 174 -5.38 -15.21 -9.60
CA ARG A 174 -6.17 -16.39 -9.23
C ARG A 174 -7.23 -16.05 -8.17
N LEU A 175 -6.85 -15.32 -7.13
CA LEU A 175 -7.74 -14.99 -6.01
C LEU A 175 -8.79 -13.94 -6.40
N THR A 176 -8.48 -13.08 -7.37
CA THR A 176 -9.38 -12.03 -7.86
C THR A 176 -10.07 -12.40 -9.18
N GLY A 177 -9.40 -13.12 -10.04
CA GLY A 177 -9.81 -13.39 -11.44
C GLY A 177 -10.83 -14.49 -11.61
N SER A 178 -11.04 -15.36 -10.63
CA SER A 178 -12.15 -16.34 -10.65
C SER A 178 -13.55 -15.70 -10.66
N PHE A 179 -13.60 -14.36 -10.65
CA PHE A 179 -14.83 -13.58 -10.61
C PHE A 179 -14.92 -12.53 -11.73
N LEU A 180 -13.90 -12.45 -12.59
CA LEU A 180 -13.93 -11.65 -13.81
C LEU A 180 -14.21 -12.61 -14.99
N THR A 181 -15.41 -13.20 -15.04
CA THR A 181 -15.93 -13.70 -16.32
C THR A 181 -16.18 -12.47 -17.18
N PRO A 182 -15.63 -12.40 -18.40
CA PRO A 182 -16.07 -11.37 -19.33
C PRO A 182 -17.57 -11.62 -19.57
N ASP A 183 -18.37 -10.60 -19.34
CA ASP A 183 -19.75 -10.58 -19.81
C ASP A 183 -19.73 -10.81 -21.33
N SER A 184 -20.41 -11.86 -21.73
CA SER A 184 -20.65 -12.27 -23.11
C SER A 184 -21.54 -11.26 -23.81
#